data_6c6a212e9fee995256c623da534961c7
#
_entry.id   6c6a212e9fee995256c623da534961c7
#
_cell.length_a   1.000
_cell.length_b   1.000
_cell.length_c   1.000
_cell.angle_alpha   90.00
_cell.angle_beta   90.00
_cell.angle_gamma   90.00
#
_symmetry.space_group_name_H-M   'P 1'
#
loop_
_entity.id
_entity.type
_entity.pdbx_description
1 polymer ?
#
loop_
_entity_poly.entity_id
_entity_poly.type
_entity_poly.pdbx_seq_one_letter_code
_entity_poly.pdbx_strand_id
1 'polypeptide(L)'
;MSQSGIQHARVRRALSLALLTASSWVMPQCIVAPATTAAQTNVPLLSQNALNVADYAVAKYDAAMVQSLTQLVSFNTQAVEGQTPDTNPAFMGFKSSLKQLSQELGLDYADHGYVVLIGLDANSAVNNESKKLGIVTHGDVQPANPALWAQSPYLLDTQSEPGKLIGRGTEDDKGAIVTAMYAMKAIKDKHIKRDRRIELLVYLAEESDWEPLKTFLASYTPADMNITIDAEYPVVTAEKGWSKITFTVPNITISNIEAKAEASTQAPTLTAFSGGYFASQVPQQAEAEIEAVSPALLTKLQTRAAAQQGMKYRFENHCVDKLCNLHIFADGKAAHSSTPEDGVNAVTHLAALLSPELNDEPWPKTSASLTVAAMNELVGLGIYAEQFGDLAYKDDFMGPLTLAPTVVVQTQKGTEVTINLRRPVGKTPELLAQQAREALALWQDKHQVQLADIESYWGEPMVMKDAPQQQTLLDVFAHFTGIVNPKPVAIGGSTNSKLFPNALSFGPAMPGVEYTGHTEKEFITHKQFMLNLKMYTAAFIELSAVK
;
A
#
# COMPACT_ATOMS: atom_id res chain seq x y z
N MET A 1 0.51 -14.25 -69.00
CA MET A 1 -0.63 -15.01 -69.59
C MET A 1 -1.63 -15.22 -68.48
N SER A 2 -2.69 -14.62 -68.62
CA SER A 2 -4.14 -14.62 -68.39
C SER A 2 -4.54 -14.61 -66.94
N GLN A 3 -5.13 -13.51 -66.41
CA GLN A 3 -6.51 -12.99 -66.55
C GLN A 3 -7.51 -14.07 -66.11
N SER A 4 -8.43 -13.88 -65.25
CA SER A 4 -9.50 -12.92 -64.90
C SER A 4 -10.39 -13.64 -63.87
N GLY A 5 -11.31 -13.13 -63.11
CA GLY A 5 -12.16 -11.99 -63.25
C GLY A 5 -13.12 -11.85 -62.07
N ILE A 6 -13.63 -10.68 -61.99
CA ILE A 6 -14.56 -10.09 -61.02
C ILE A 6 -16.00 -10.58 -61.28
N GLN A 7 -16.83 -10.76 -60.27
CA GLN A 7 -18.27 -10.55 -60.42
C GLN A 7 -18.94 -9.88 -59.18
N HIS A 8 -19.51 -8.71 -59.46
CA HIS A 8 -20.44 -7.95 -58.61
C HIS A 8 -21.88 -8.50 -58.76
N ALA A 9 -22.62 -8.55 -57.65
CA ALA A 9 -24.07 -8.65 -57.70
C ALA A 9 -24.71 -7.47 -56.97
N ARG A 10 -25.34 -6.58 -57.74
CA ARG A 10 -26.28 -5.55 -57.30
C ARG A 10 -27.68 -6.18 -57.19
N VAL A 11 -28.44 -5.85 -56.12
CA VAL A 11 -29.88 -6.06 -56.10
C VAL A 11 -30.58 -4.74 -55.81
N ARG A 12 -31.66 -4.55 -56.59
CA ARG A 12 -32.41 -3.32 -56.84
C ARG A 12 -33.45 -3.04 -55.76
N ARG A 13 -33.72 -1.74 -55.64
CA ARG A 13 -34.90 -1.15 -54.94
C ARG A 13 -36.22 -1.54 -55.67
N ALA A 14 -37.30 -1.75 -54.87
CA ALA A 14 -38.68 -1.63 -55.34
C ALA A 14 -39.40 -0.59 -54.49
N LEU A 15 -39.84 0.49 -55.11
CA LEU A 15 -40.82 1.46 -54.61
C LEU A 15 -42.24 0.85 -54.79
N SER A 16 -43.07 0.99 -53.82
CA SER A 16 -44.53 0.88 -53.99
C SER A 16 -45.18 2.08 -53.30
N LEU A 17 -45.88 2.82 -54.16
CA LEU A 17 -46.71 3.98 -53.88
C LEU A 17 -48.11 3.47 -53.52
N ALA A 18 -48.73 3.94 -52.44
CA ALA A 18 -50.17 3.79 -52.20
C ALA A 18 -50.73 5.07 -51.55
N LEU A 19 -51.88 5.50 -52.11
CA LEU A 19 -52.55 6.78 -51.94
C LEU A 19 -53.24 6.96 -50.60
N LEU A 20 -53.40 8.26 -50.30
CA LEU A 20 -54.10 8.91 -49.20
C LEU A 20 -55.57 8.49 -49.08
N THR A 21 -56.04 8.38 -47.81
CA THR A 21 -57.37 8.84 -47.39
C THR A 21 -57.27 9.57 -46.08
N ALA A 22 -57.68 10.84 -46.08
CA ALA A 22 -57.73 11.69 -44.91
C ALA A 22 -58.93 11.35 -44.02
N SER A 23 -58.68 11.03 -42.79
CA SER A 23 -59.70 11.02 -41.74
C SER A 23 -59.20 11.89 -40.58
N SER A 24 -59.88 12.99 -40.40
CA SER A 24 -59.68 13.94 -39.29
C SER A 24 -60.11 13.30 -37.98
N TRP A 25 -59.11 12.93 -37.14
CA TRP A 25 -59.35 12.62 -35.73
C TRP A 25 -58.74 13.74 -34.88
N VAL A 26 -59.62 14.39 -34.10
CA VAL A 26 -59.24 15.35 -33.06
C VAL A 26 -58.55 14.56 -31.93
N MET A 27 -57.27 14.76 -31.73
CA MET A 27 -56.54 14.25 -30.56
C MET A 27 -56.74 15.21 -29.38
N PRO A 28 -57.03 14.69 -28.17
CA PRO A 28 -56.99 15.51 -26.97
C PRO A 28 -55.52 15.91 -26.69
N GLN A 29 -55.28 17.19 -26.46
CA GLN A 29 -53.99 17.72 -26.00
C GLN A 29 -53.68 17.13 -24.62
N CYS A 30 -52.74 16.19 -24.55
CA CYS A 30 -52.08 15.85 -23.30
C CYS A 30 -51.17 17.03 -22.93
N ILE A 31 -51.56 17.74 -21.89
CA ILE A 31 -50.67 18.70 -21.19
C ILE A 31 -49.56 17.87 -20.57
N VAL A 32 -48.39 17.85 -21.20
CA VAL A 32 -47.17 17.33 -20.59
C VAL A 32 -46.71 18.37 -19.54
N ALA A 33 -46.95 18.07 -18.28
CA ALA A 33 -46.36 18.80 -17.18
C ALA A 33 -44.81 18.65 -17.28
N PRO A 34 -44.04 19.70 -17.09
CA PRO A 34 -42.59 19.60 -17.09
C PRO A 34 -42.15 18.82 -15.83
N ALA A 35 -41.74 17.57 -16.01
CA ALA A 35 -41.04 16.84 -14.99
C ALA A 35 -39.58 17.33 -14.96
N THR A 36 -39.36 18.37 -14.19
CA THR A 36 -38.01 18.77 -13.78
C THR A 36 -37.97 18.79 -12.27
N THR A 37 -37.88 17.65 -11.65
CA THR A 37 -37.12 17.55 -10.39
C THR A 37 -35.69 17.25 -10.77
N ALA A 38 -34.91 18.31 -10.97
CA ALA A 38 -33.48 18.22 -10.78
C ALA A 38 -33.29 17.64 -9.36
N ALA A 39 -32.68 16.48 -9.26
CA ALA A 39 -32.19 15.98 -7.99
C ALA A 39 -31.28 17.08 -7.44
N GLN A 40 -31.76 17.78 -6.42
CA GLN A 40 -30.89 18.67 -5.65
C GLN A 40 -29.80 17.77 -5.09
N THR A 41 -28.60 17.89 -5.65
CA THR A 41 -27.39 17.34 -5.05
C THR A 41 -27.21 18.11 -3.75
N ASN A 42 -27.72 17.54 -2.65
CA ASN A 42 -27.44 18.08 -1.32
C ASN A 42 -25.95 17.83 -1.04
N VAL A 43 -25.12 18.77 -1.47
CA VAL A 43 -23.75 18.87 -0.97
C VAL A 43 -23.87 19.26 0.50
N PRO A 44 -23.29 18.51 1.43
CA PRO A 44 -23.34 18.83 2.85
C PRO A 44 -22.89 20.25 3.13
N LEU A 45 -23.63 20.98 3.94
CA LEU A 45 -23.30 22.35 4.31
C LEU A 45 -22.27 22.34 5.43
N LEU A 46 -20.99 22.51 5.06
CA LEU A 46 -19.94 22.86 6.02
C LEU A 46 -20.12 24.30 6.50
N SER A 47 -19.61 24.61 7.69
CA SER A 47 -19.66 25.98 8.20
C SER A 47 -18.86 26.93 7.30
N GLN A 48 -19.36 28.15 7.13
CA GLN A 48 -18.65 29.17 6.32
C GLN A 48 -17.25 29.45 6.88
N ASN A 49 -17.06 29.31 8.18
CA ASN A 49 -15.76 29.42 8.82
C ASN A 49 -14.79 28.32 8.31
N ALA A 50 -15.24 27.07 8.26
CA ALA A 50 -14.41 25.97 7.76
C ALA A 50 -13.95 26.21 6.32
N LEU A 51 -14.89 26.64 5.44
CA LEU A 51 -14.58 26.93 4.03
C LEU A 51 -13.60 28.09 3.88
N ASN A 52 -13.87 29.22 4.54
CA ASN A 52 -13.04 30.43 4.45
C ASN A 52 -11.62 30.18 4.97
N VAL A 53 -11.47 29.38 6.05
CA VAL A 53 -10.16 29.09 6.63
C VAL A 53 -9.41 28.06 5.78
N ALA A 54 -10.09 27.08 5.18
CA ALA A 54 -9.50 26.14 4.26
C ALA A 54 -8.91 26.85 3.02
N ASP A 55 -9.67 27.78 2.44
CA ASP A 55 -9.18 28.59 1.31
C ASP A 55 -8.03 29.53 1.71
N TYR A 56 -8.12 30.16 2.88
CA TYR A 56 -7.02 30.96 3.42
C TYR A 56 -5.75 30.11 3.63
N ALA A 57 -5.87 28.90 4.15
CA ALA A 57 -4.73 28.03 4.43
C ALA A 57 -3.91 27.78 3.17
N VAL A 58 -4.57 27.36 2.08
CA VAL A 58 -3.90 27.12 0.79
C VAL A 58 -3.30 28.41 0.23
N ALA A 59 -4.08 29.50 0.19
CA ALA A 59 -3.59 30.76 -0.36
C ALA A 59 -2.38 31.33 0.39
N LYS A 60 -2.26 31.01 1.69
CA LYS A 60 -1.23 31.57 2.57
C LYS A 60 0.01 30.69 2.70
N TYR A 61 -0.17 29.35 2.74
CA TYR A 61 0.89 28.46 3.23
C TYR A 61 1.47 27.53 2.18
N ASP A 62 1.02 27.55 0.94
CA ASP A 62 1.48 26.68 -0.15
C ASP A 62 3.02 26.52 -0.17
N ALA A 63 3.75 27.60 -0.43
CA ALA A 63 5.21 27.56 -0.53
C ALA A 63 5.90 27.17 0.81
N ALA A 64 5.36 27.63 1.94
CA ALA A 64 5.90 27.31 3.26
C ALA A 64 5.75 25.81 3.60
N MET A 65 4.65 25.20 3.19
CA MET A 65 4.44 23.75 3.36
C MET A 65 5.43 22.93 2.55
N VAL A 66 5.68 23.30 1.29
CA VAL A 66 6.71 22.62 0.46
C VAL A 66 8.08 22.76 1.09
N GLN A 67 8.43 23.92 1.63
CA GLN A 67 9.70 24.13 2.33
C GLN A 67 9.80 23.26 3.60
N SER A 68 8.74 23.20 4.41
CA SER A 68 8.72 22.35 5.62
C SER A 68 8.80 20.86 5.27
N LEU A 69 8.11 20.42 4.20
CA LEU A 69 8.21 19.05 3.72
C LEU A 69 9.64 18.73 3.25
N THR A 70 10.29 19.65 2.52
CA THR A 70 11.69 19.50 2.11
C THR A 70 12.60 19.26 3.31
N GLN A 71 12.40 20.00 4.37
CA GLN A 71 13.16 19.85 5.60
C GLN A 71 12.90 18.49 6.27
N LEU A 72 11.64 18.07 6.44
CA LEU A 72 11.33 16.81 7.11
C LEU A 72 11.74 15.58 6.30
N VAL A 73 11.63 15.61 4.98
CA VAL A 73 12.09 14.55 4.07
C VAL A 73 13.61 14.36 4.16
N SER A 74 14.38 15.41 4.46
CA SER A 74 15.84 15.34 4.50
C SER A 74 16.40 14.41 5.61
N PHE A 75 15.57 14.01 6.56
CA PHE A 75 15.95 13.07 7.62
C PHE A 75 15.58 11.64 7.22
N ASN A 76 16.59 10.76 7.16
CA ASN A 76 16.33 9.32 7.03
C ASN A 76 15.89 8.74 8.39
N THR A 77 14.61 8.79 8.65
CA THR A 77 14.00 8.25 9.87
C THR A 77 13.60 6.76 9.73
N GLN A 78 14.38 5.99 9.01
CA GLN A 78 14.26 4.53 8.97
C GLN A 78 14.69 3.93 10.31
N ALA A 79 13.97 2.93 10.80
CA ALA A 79 14.33 2.19 11.99
C ALA A 79 15.70 1.48 11.79
N VAL A 80 16.55 1.54 12.79
CA VAL A 80 17.86 0.88 12.82
C VAL A 80 17.94 0.02 14.06
N GLU A 81 18.31 -1.25 13.89
CA GLU A 81 18.44 -2.19 15.01
C GLU A 81 19.36 -1.67 16.11
N GLY A 82 18.91 -1.77 17.36
CA GLY A 82 19.65 -1.31 18.53
C GLY A 82 19.67 0.21 18.74
N GLN A 83 18.98 1.00 17.90
CA GLN A 83 18.85 2.45 18.06
C GLN A 83 17.39 2.84 18.40
N THR A 84 17.26 3.92 19.16
CA THR A 84 15.96 4.54 19.49
C THR A 84 15.88 5.93 18.85
N PRO A 85 14.71 6.58 18.79
CA PRO A 85 14.59 7.96 18.32
C PRO A 85 15.46 8.96 19.09
N ASP A 86 15.89 8.65 20.32
CA ASP A 86 16.76 9.49 21.14
C ASP A 86 18.26 9.22 20.93
N THR A 87 18.60 8.12 20.27
CA THR A 87 20.01 7.74 20.01
C THR A 87 20.38 7.79 18.53
N ASN A 88 19.39 7.77 17.63
CA ASN A 88 19.61 7.87 16.19
C ASN A 88 19.69 9.34 15.76
N PRO A 89 20.82 9.81 15.16
CA PRO A 89 20.98 11.21 14.78
C PRO A 89 19.92 11.75 13.81
N ALA A 90 19.39 10.90 12.91
CA ALA A 90 18.37 11.33 11.96
C ALA A 90 17.03 11.62 12.67
N PHE A 91 16.63 10.76 13.60
CA PHE A 91 15.43 11.00 14.41
C PHE A 91 15.61 12.21 15.35
N MET A 92 16.77 12.38 15.95
CA MET A 92 17.07 13.56 16.78
C MET A 92 16.96 14.86 15.96
N GLY A 93 17.52 14.87 14.74
CA GLY A 93 17.38 15.99 13.81
C GLY A 93 15.95 16.25 13.39
N PHE A 94 15.20 15.19 13.08
CA PHE A 94 13.77 15.27 12.74
C PHE A 94 12.95 15.86 13.90
N LYS A 95 13.10 15.38 15.13
CA LYS A 95 12.44 15.92 16.32
C LYS A 95 12.80 17.38 16.57
N SER A 96 14.08 17.74 16.40
CA SER A 96 14.52 19.14 16.52
C SER A 96 13.85 20.04 15.48
N SER A 97 13.71 19.56 14.24
CA SER A 97 13.01 20.27 13.15
C SER A 97 11.50 20.42 13.44
N LEU A 98 10.84 19.38 13.94
CA LEU A 98 9.45 19.46 14.38
C LEU A 98 9.26 20.48 15.50
N LYS A 99 10.17 20.50 16.48
CA LYS A 99 10.14 21.47 17.58
C LYS A 99 10.28 22.90 17.06
N GLN A 100 11.23 23.15 16.17
CA GLN A 100 11.42 24.47 15.56
C GLN A 100 10.16 24.89 14.78
N LEU A 101 9.64 24.00 13.91
CA LEU A 101 8.44 24.28 13.14
C LEU A 101 7.23 24.56 14.05
N SER A 102 7.06 23.79 15.12
CA SER A 102 5.99 24.05 16.11
C SER A 102 6.09 25.45 16.72
N GLN A 103 7.31 25.88 17.09
CA GLN A 103 7.55 27.23 17.62
C GLN A 103 7.22 28.33 16.60
N GLU A 104 7.65 28.18 15.33
CA GLU A 104 7.37 29.10 14.24
C GLU A 104 5.86 29.24 13.95
N LEU A 105 5.15 28.11 14.02
CA LEU A 105 3.70 28.08 13.85
C LEU A 105 2.94 28.50 15.14
N GLY A 106 3.66 28.61 16.27
CA GLY A 106 3.10 28.97 17.57
C GLY A 106 2.20 27.85 18.13
N LEU A 107 2.56 26.60 17.88
CA LEU A 107 1.97 25.40 18.47
C LEU A 107 2.82 24.96 19.66
N ASP A 108 2.23 24.25 20.60
CA ASP A 108 3.02 23.65 21.66
C ASP A 108 3.71 22.35 21.18
N TYR A 109 4.70 21.90 21.93
CA TYR A 109 5.51 20.73 21.58
C TYR A 109 5.92 19.99 22.83
N ALA A 110 5.71 18.69 22.88
CA ALA A 110 6.20 17.82 23.93
C ALA A 110 6.81 16.54 23.33
N ASP A 111 8.01 16.20 23.78
CA ASP A 111 8.77 15.02 23.33
C ASP A 111 8.72 13.93 24.40
N HIS A 112 8.23 12.75 24.05
CA HIS A 112 8.12 11.56 24.88
C HIS A 112 8.93 10.39 24.34
N GLY A 113 10.05 10.65 23.65
CA GLY A 113 10.91 9.64 23.06
C GLY A 113 10.36 9.15 21.72
N TYR A 114 9.60 8.08 21.72
CA TYR A 114 8.95 7.54 20.51
C TYR A 114 7.70 8.32 20.07
N VAL A 115 7.17 9.19 20.92
CA VAL A 115 5.97 9.98 20.62
C VAL A 115 6.26 11.45 20.77
N VAL A 116 5.92 12.23 19.76
CA VAL A 116 5.91 13.69 19.82
C VAL A 116 4.48 14.17 19.81
N LEU A 117 4.10 15.04 20.76
CA LEU A 117 2.80 15.70 20.81
C LEU A 117 2.95 17.16 20.38
N ILE A 118 2.10 17.60 19.47
CA ILE A 118 2.03 19.00 18.98
C ILE A 118 0.59 19.47 19.14
N GLY A 119 0.37 20.59 19.84
CA GLY A 119 -0.95 20.98 20.25
C GLY A 119 -1.38 22.40 19.89
N LEU A 120 -2.69 22.55 19.76
CA LEU A 120 -3.38 23.84 19.69
C LEU A 120 -4.53 23.84 20.68
N ASP A 121 -4.38 24.59 21.79
CA ASP A 121 -5.33 24.59 22.89
C ASP A 121 -6.73 25.08 22.52
N ALA A 122 -7.72 24.59 23.24
CA ALA A 122 -9.04 25.18 23.26
C ALA A 122 -8.97 26.66 23.67
N ASN A 123 -9.88 27.47 23.14
CA ASN A 123 -9.91 28.92 23.42
C ASN A 123 -11.33 29.44 23.74
N SER A 124 -12.25 28.52 24.04
CA SER A 124 -13.59 28.89 24.53
C SER A 124 -13.55 29.08 26.05
N ALA A 125 -14.49 29.91 26.58
CA ALA A 125 -14.61 30.18 28.00
C ALA A 125 -15.11 28.98 28.84
N VAL A 126 -15.52 27.89 28.17
CA VAL A 126 -15.90 26.63 28.82
C VAL A 126 -14.62 25.84 29.07
N ASN A 127 -14.14 25.90 30.31
CA ASN A 127 -12.93 25.17 30.73
C ASN A 127 -13.20 23.66 30.68
N ASN A 128 -13.07 23.04 29.53
CA ASN A 128 -13.10 21.62 29.30
C ASN A 128 -11.69 21.15 28.90
N GLU A 129 -10.73 21.27 29.81
CA GLU A 129 -9.33 20.81 29.59
C GLU A 129 -9.23 19.33 29.24
N SER A 130 -10.33 18.58 29.36
CA SER A 130 -10.41 17.15 29.09
C SER A 130 -10.83 16.79 27.68
N LYS A 131 -11.39 17.74 26.87
CA LYS A 131 -11.87 17.42 25.53
C LYS A 131 -10.77 17.65 24.49
N LYS A 132 -10.41 16.59 23.79
CA LYS A 132 -9.43 16.62 22.73
C LYS A 132 -10.03 16.14 21.40
N LEU A 133 -9.48 16.63 20.30
CA LEU A 133 -9.51 16.01 18.98
C LEU A 133 -8.10 15.48 18.73
N GLY A 134 -7.94 14.17 18.70
CA GLY A 134 -6.66 13.52 18.43
C GLY A 134 -6.45 13.37 16.92
N ILE A 135 -5.26 13.72 16.46
CA ILE A 135 -4.80 13.48 15.11
C ILE A 135 -3.58 12.57 15.21
N VAL A 136 -3.61 11.42 14.57
CA VAL A 136 -2.57 10.38 14.67
C VAL A 136 -1.85 10.26 13.34
N THR A 137 -0.53 10.25 13.37
CA THR A 137 0.38 10.17 12.22
C THR A 137 1.71 9.58 12.65
N HIS A 138 2.63 9.36 11.72
CA HIS A 138 3.97 8.89 12.05
C HIS A 138 5.08 9.68 11.33
N GLY A 139 6.30 9.58 11.83
CA GLY A 139 7.45 10.30 11.31
C GLY A 139 8.62 9.42 10.91
N ASP A 140 8.57 8.12 11.23
CA ASP A 140 9.49 7.14 10.66
C ASP A 140 9.09 6.78 9.23
N VAL A 141 9.96 6.13 8.51
CA VAL A 141 9.75 5.77 7.10
C VAL A 141 10.28 4.37 6.81
N GLN A 142 9.68 3.71 5.83
CA GLN A 142 10.18 2.45 5.30
C GLN A 142 11.57 2.60 4.68
N PRO A 143 12.39 1.55 4.71
CA PRO A 143 13.66 1.51 3.99
C PRO A 143 13.49 1.86 2.51
N ALA A 144 14.50 2.49 1.93
CA ALA A 144 14.57 2.75 0.51
C ALA A 144 15.86 2.18 -0.07
N ASN A 145 15.79 1.52 -1.23
CA ASN A 145 16.99 1.11 -1.96
C ASN A 145 17.48 2.29 -2.83
N PRO A 146 18.54 3.01 -2.46
CA PRO A 146 18.96 4.23 -3.17
C PRO A 146 19.32 4.00 -4.64
N ALA A 147 19.68 2.76 -5.01
CA ALA A 147 20.03 2.43 -6.41
C ALA A 147 18.83 2.47 -7.36
N LEU A 148 17.60 2.43 -6.84
CA LEU A 148 16.36 2.47 -7.62
C LEU A 148 15.75 3.89 -7.72
N TRP A 149 16.36 4.88 -7.05
CA TRP A 149 15.91 6.27 -7.08
C TRP A 149 16.73 7.10 -8.06
N ALA A 150 16.09 8.04 -8.74
CA ALA A 150 16.79 8.94 -9.66
C ALA A 150 17.77 9.88 -8.95
N GLN A 151 17.48 10.22 -7.69
CA GLN A 151 18.34 10.94 -6.77
C GLN A 151 18.13 10.42 -5.34
N SER A 152 18.79 10.95 -4.34
CA SER A 152 18.58 10.51 -2.95
C SER A 152 17.10 10.54 -2.57
N PRO A 153 16.54 9.45 -2.00
CA PRO A 153 15.17 9.43 -1.51
C PRO A 153 14.88 10.45 -0.41
N TYR A 154 15.92 10.97 0.22
CA TYR A 154 15.86 11.98 1.29
C TYR A 154 16.19 13.40 0.80
N LEU A 155 16.08 13.63 -0.50
CA LEU A 155 16.15 14.96 -1.12
C LEU A 155 14.87 15.17 -1.92
N LEU A 156 13.98 16.06 -1.42
CA LEU A 156 12.69 16.30 -2.07
C LEU A 156 12.90 16.82 -3.49
N ASP A 157 12.46 16.05 -4.47
CA ASP A 157 12.48 16.43 -5.88
C ASP A 157 11.16 17.07 -6.29
N THR A 158 11.23 18.34 -6.69
CA THR A 158 10.10 19.12 -7.19
C THR A 158 10.25 19.47 -8.67
N GLN A 159 11.29 18.94 -9.36
CA GLN A 159 11.69 19.40 -10.69
C GLN A 159 11.59 18.33 -11.77
N SER A 160 11.95 17.07 -11.47
CA SER A 160 12.04 16.02 -12.48
C SER A 160 10.68 15.66 -13.08
N GLU A 161 9.62 15.67 -12.28
CA GLU A 161 8.24 15.43 -12.72
C GLU A 161 7.34 16.59 -12.26
N PRO A 162 6.98 17.52 -13.15
CA PRO A 162 6.21 18.71 -12.78
C PRO A 162 4.90 18.38 -12.06
N GLY A 163 4.68 19.05 -10.93
CA GLY A 163 3.48 18.85 -10.11
C GLY A 163 3.55 17.69 -9.12
N LYS A 164 4.66 16.99 -9.04
CA LYS A 164 4.96 15.99 -8.01
C LYS A 164 5.97 16.50 -7.00
N LEU A 165 5.85 16.02 -5.78
CA LEU A 165 6.79 16.18 -4.67
C LEU A 165 7.32 14.77 -4.38
N ILE A 166 8.49 14.43 -4.94
CA ILE A 166 9.02 13.06 -4.93
C ILE A 166 10.05 12.93 -3.81
N GLY A 167 9.88 11.94 -2.94
CA GLY A 167 10.80 11.65 -1.85
C GLY A 167 10.19 10.69 -0.84
N ARG A 168 11.00 9.93 -0.13
CA ARG A 168 10.56 8.99 0.90
C ARG A 168 9.90 9.75 2.06
N GLY A 169 8.67 9.39 2.41
CA GLY A 169 7.85 10.05 3.44
C GLY A 169 6.98 11.19 2.90
N THR A 170 6.94 11.44 1.60
CA THR A 170 6.10 12.52 1.05
C THR A 170 4.62 12.19 1.11
N GLU A 171 4.25 10.92 0.90
CA GLU A 171 2.89 10.40 1.00
C GLU A 171 2.68 9.68 2.33
N ASP A 172 3.73 9.00 2.84
CA ASP A 172 3.71 8.10 3.99
C ASP A 172 4.86 8.40 4.98
N ASP A 173 4.73 9.29 6.01
CA ASP A 173 3.55 10.12 6.33
C ASP A 173 3.97 11.56 6.69
N LYS A 174 5.23 11.98 6.36
CA LYS A 174 5.75 13.33 6.67
C LYS A 174 4.93 14.45 6.00
N GLY A 175 4.34 14.17 4.82
CA GLY A 175 3.44 15.09 4.16
C GLY A 175 2.20 15.38 4.99
N ALA A 176 1.60 14.37 5.62
CA ALA A 176 0.44 14.53 6.47
C ALA A 176 0.78 15.29 7.76
N ILE A 177 1.97 15.07 8.36
CA ILE A 177 2.46 15.89 9.50
C ILE A 177 2.44 17.38 9.15
N VAL A 178 3.10 17.75 8.04
CA VAL A 178 3.15 19.14 7.59
C VAL A 178 1.75 19.70 7.36
N THR A 179 0.90 18.93 6.67
CA THR A 179 -0.48 19.34 6.38
C THR A 179 -1.28 19.61 7.65
N ALA A 180 -1.22 18.71 8.65
CA ALA A 180 -1.91 18.88 9.92
C ALA A 180 -1.40 20.10 10.70
N MET A 181 -0.09 20.33 10.77
CA MET A 181 0.50 21.46 11.46
C MET A 181 0.07 22.80 10.83
N TYR A 182 0.02 22.89 9.50
CA TYR A 182 -0.44 24.11 8.82
C TYR A 182 -1.95 24.29 8.86
N ALA A 183 -2.75 23.22 8.93
CA ALA A 183 -4.18 23.30 9.22
C ALA A 183 -4.41 23.90 10.62
N MET A 184 -3.69 23.45 11.64
CA MET A 184 -3.74 24.01 13.00
C MET A 184 -3.30 25.48 13.02
N LYS A 185 -2.26 25.83 12.24
CA LYS A 185 -1.81 27.22 12.09
C LYS A 185 -2.89 28.13 11.49
N ALA A 186 -3.55 27.69 10.42
CA ALA A 186 -4.62 28.45 9.80
C ALA A 186 -5.80 28.69 10.75
N ILE A 187 -6.18 27.69 11.52
CA ILE A 187 -7.21 27.77 12.56
C ILE A 187 -6.82 28.79 13.65
N LYS A 188 -5.56 28.78 14.07
CA LYS A 188 -5.01 29.72 15.03
C LYS A 188 -5.05 31.15 14.50
N ASP A 189 -4.56 31.38 13.29
CA ASP A 189 -4.47 32.72 12.67
C ASP A 189 -5.84 33.38 12.46
N LYS A 190 -6.85 32.55 12.19
CA LYS A 190 -8.23 33.02 12.04
C LYS A 190 -9.01 33.08 13.35
N HIS A 191 -8.33 32.81 14.46
CA HIS A 191 -8.91 32.88 15.81
C HIS A 191 -10.22 32.07 15.95
N ILE A 192 -10.31 30.92 15.26
CA ILE A 192 -11.49 30.05 15.34
C ILE A 192 -11.70 29.60 16.77
N LYS A 193 -12.92 29.81 17.30
CA LYS A 193 -13.28 29.38 18.65
C LYS A 193 -13.41 27.86 18.71
N ARG A 194 -12.76 27.24 19.66
CA ARG A 194 -12.70 25.79 19.87
C ARG A 194 -13.00 25.44 21.32
N ASP A 195 -13.76 24.39 21.54
CA ASP A 195 -13.98 23.78 22.86
C ASP A 195 -13.15 22.50 23.07
N ARG A 196 -12.45 22.05 22.03
CA ARG A 196 -11.50 20.93 22.06
C ARG A 196 -10.08 21.44 21.77
N ARG A 197 -9.10 20.89 22.48
CA ARG A 197 -7.70 20.94 22.07
C ARG A 197 -7.53 20.07 20.83
N ILE A 198 -6.87 20.57 19.80
CA ILE A 198 -6.40 19.76 18.67
C ILE A 198 -5.00 19.26 19.03
N GLU A 199 -4.79 17.96 19.06
CA GLU A 199 -3.54 17.35 19.46
C GLU A 199 -3.05 16.36 18.38
N LEU A 200 -1.96 16.72 17.72
CA LEU A 200 -1.26 15.90 16.73
C LEU A 200 -0.26 15.02 17.48
N LEU A 201 -0.43 13.71 17.37
CA LEU A 201 0.49 12.70 17.86
C LEU A 201 1.29 12.16 16.69
N VAL A 202 2.61 12.40 16.71
CA VAL A 202 3.56 11.87 15.72
C VAL A 202 4.30 10.71 16.36
N TYR A 203 4.03 9.49 15.91
CA TYR A 203 4.72 8.30 16.36
C TYR A 203 5.98 8.06 15.49
N LEU A 204 7.04 7.47 16.08
CA LEU A 204 8.35 7.36 15.43
C LEU A 204 8.81 5.90 15.26
N ALA A 205 7.89 4.96 15.24
CA ALA A 205 8.15 3.55 14.96
C ALA A 205 6.89 2.83 14.43
N GLU A 206 6.05 3.52 13.66
CA GLU A 206 4.82 2.96 13.08
C GLU A 206 5.14 1.80 12.16
N GLU A 207 6.17 1.98 11.36
CA GLU A 207 6.61 1.06 10.32
C GLU A 207 7.44 -0.13 10.84
N SER A 208 7.71 -0.17 12.14
CA SER A 208 8.65 -1.15 12.69
C SER A 208 8.22 -1.81 14.00
N ASP A 209 7.74 -1.05 14.99
CA ASP A 209 7.45 -1.58 16.33
C ASP A 209 6.37 -0.74 17.05
N TRP A 210 5.25 -1.34 17.39
CA TRP A 210 4.16 -0.65 18.11
C TRP A 210 4.20 -0.80 19.64
N GLU A 211 5.13 -1.56 20.20
CA GLU A 211 5.23 -1.75 21.65
C GLU A 211 5.58 -0.44 22.40
N PRO A 212 6.47 0.45 21.88
CA PRO A 212 6.67 1.75 22.50
C PRO A 212 5.41 2.62 22.55
N LEU A 213 4.55 2.56 21.50
CA LEU A 213 3.28 3.29 21.51
C LEU A 213 2.30 2.72 22.53
N LYS A 214 2.17 1.41 22.64
CA LYS A 214 1.34 0.75 23.67
C LYS A 214 1.81 1.11 25.07
N THR A 215 3.13 1.14 25.28
CA THR A 215 3.74 1.56 26.53
C THR A 215 3.40 3.02 26.86
N PHE A 216 3.49 3.93 25.90
CA PHE A 216 3.08 5.32 26.08
C PHE A 216 1.60 5.44 26.43
N LEU A 217 0.74 4.75 25.68
CA LEU A 217 -0.72 4.77 25.89
C LEU A 217 -1.16 4.20 27.24
N ALA A 218 -0.34 3.37 27.89
CA ALA A 218 -0.66 2.87 29.24
C ALA A 218 -0.69 3.98 30.31
N SER A 219 -0.01 5.11 30.07
CA SER A 219 0.02 6.27 30.97
C SER A 219 -0.59 7.55 30.37
N TYR A 220 -0.89 7.54 29.07
CA TYR A 220 -1.48 8.66 28.35
C TYR A 220 -2.96 8.39 28.08
N THR A 221 -3.80 9.41 28.29
CA THR A 221 -5.22 9.31 27.95
C THR A 221 -5.45 9.89 26.54
N PRO A 222 -5.74 9.05 25.53
CA PRO A 222 -6.07 9.52 24.20
C PRO A 222 -7.32 10.39 24.16
N ALA A 223 -7.52 11.12 23.08
CA ALA A 223 -8.77 11.81 22.80
C ALA A 223 -9.94 10.82 22.71
N ASP A 224 -11.14 11.29 23.03
CA ASP A 224 -12.38 10.52 22.83
C ASP A 224 -12.77 10.39 21.36
N MET A 225 -12.15 11.19 20.48
CA MET A 225 -12.36 11.25 19.04
C MET A 225 -11.01 11.40 18.35
N ASN A 226 -10.64 10.44 17.53
CA ASN A 226 -9.34 10.42 16.85
C ASN A 226 -9.49 10.30 15.33
N ILE A 227 -8.60 10.95 14.60
CA ILE A 227 -8.46 10.85 13.15
C ILE A 227 -7.03 10.40 12.86
N THR A 228 -6.86 9.28 12.18
CA THR A 228 -5.57 8.88 11.63
C THR A 228 -5.46 9.46 10.23
N ILE A 229 -4.33 10.08 9.93
CA ILE A 229 -4.08 10.73 8.63
C ILE A 229 -3.00 9.99 7.83
N ASP A 230 -3.03 8.69 7.94
CA ASP A 230 -2.08 7.71 7.43
C ASP A 230 -2.84 6.55 6.75
N ALA A 231 -3.68 6.86 5.77
CA ALA A 231 -4.42 5.88 4.97
C ALA A 231 -5.06 6.54 3.73
N GLU A 232 -6.34 6.26 3.47
CA GLU A 232 -7.02 6.79 2.29
C GLU A 232 -8.35 7.47 2.62
N TYR A 233 -8.85 8.22 1.64
CA TYR A 233 -10.20 8.76 1.62
C TYR A 233 -11.20 7.74 1.02
N PRO A 234 -12.57 7.93 1.21
CA PRO A 234 -13.17 9.05 1.93
C PRO A 234 -13.08 8.97 3.45
N VAL A 235 -13.32 7.84 4.05
CA VAL A 235 -13.18 7.55 5.50
C VAL A 235 -12.96 6.05 5.64
N VAL A 236 -11.86 5.66 6.24
CA VAL A 236 -11.61 4.26 6.55
C VAL A 236 -12.22 3.94 7.90
N THR A 237 -13.11 2.96 7.91
CA THR A 237 -13.77 2.46 9.12
C THR A 237 -13.42 1.02 9.45
N ALA A 238 -12.64 0.37 8.60
CA ALA A 238 -12.14 -0.98 8.86
C ALA A 238 -10.76 -1.19 8.21
N GLU A 239 -9.90 -1.91 8.94
CA GLU A 239 -8.56 -2.26 8.51
C GLU A 239 -8.36 -3.76 8.66
N LYS A 240 -7.76 -4.41 7.65
CA LYS A 240 -7.39 -5.82 7.75
C LYS A 240 -6.28 -6.01 8.80
N GLY A 241 -6.24 -7.17 9.42
CA GLY A 241 -5.16 -7.54 10.31
C GLY A 241 -3.89 -7.86 9.52
N TRP A 242 -2.79 -7.17 9.81
CA TRP A 242 -1.48 -7.54 9.29
C TRP A 242 -1.07 -8.89 9.86
N SER A 243 -0.62 -9.79 9.00
CA SER A 243 -0.26 -11.14 9.37
C SER A 243 0.97 -11.59 8.60
N LYS A 244 1.70 -12.56 9.16
CA LYS A 244 2.96 -13.02 8.60
C LYS A 244 3.10 -14.54 8.78
N ILE A 245 3.61 -15.21 7.74
CA ILE A 245 4.11 -16.59 7.82
C ILE A 245 5.58 -16.53 7.41
N THR A 246 6.45 -17.16 8.19
CA THR A 246 7.87 -17.34 7.85
C THR A 246 8.25 -18.83 7.96
N PHE A 247 9.16 -19.26 7.12
CA PHE A 247 9.77 -20.58 7.21
C PHE A 247 11.11 -20.60 6.47
N THR A 248 11.99 -21.53 6.84
CA THR A 248 13.28 -21.77 6.19
C THR A 248 13.25 -23.10 5.44
N VAL A 249 13.52 -23.05 4.13
CA VAL A 249 13.81 -24.23 3.33
C VAL A 249 15.28 -24.58 3.56
N PRO A 250 15.62 -25.70 4.22
CA PRO A 250 16.98 -25.98 4.64
C PRO A 250 17.90 -26.25 3.44
N ASN A 251 19.20 -26.00 3.63
CA ASN A 251 20.21 -26.43 2.68
C ASN A 251 20.24 -27.96 2.62
N ILE A 252 20.11 -28.50 1.42
CA ILE A 252 20.25 -29.93 1.18
C ILE A 252 21.71 -30.18 0.80
N THR A 253 22.43 -30.86 1.68
CA THR A 253 23.73 -31.37 1.34
C THR A 253 23.54 -32.49 0.33
N ILE A 254 24.00 -32.32 -0.89
CA ILE A 254 24.02 -33.35 -1.93
C ILE A 254 25.11 -34.37 -1.54
N SER A 255 24.92 -35.06 -0.42
CA SER A 255 25.69 -36.23 -0.05
C SER A 255 25.10 -37.42 -0.81
N ASN A 256 25.83 -37.91 -1.83
CA ASN A 256 25.52 -39.08 -2.64
C ASN A 256 24.66 -38.86 -3.92
N ILE A 257 24.90 -37.83 -4.70
CA ILE A 257 24.89 -38.09 -6.14
C ILE A 257 26.19 -38.85 -6.38
N GLU A 258 26.08 -40.20 -6.58
CA GLU A 258 27.20 -41.00 -7.00
C GLU A 258 27.91 -40.31 -8.14
N ALA A 259 29.19 -40.00 -7.94
CA ALA A 259 30.09 -39.45 -8.95
C ALA A 259 30.32 -40.56 -10.03
N LYS A 260 29.31 -40.80 -10.84
CA LYS A 260 29.33 -41.65 -12.02
C LYS A 260 28.48 -41.06 -13.11
N ALA A 261 28.86 -39.89 -13.57
CA ALA A 261 28.52 -39.46 -14.91
C ALA A 261 29.75 -38.78 -15.50
N GLU A 262 30.17 -39.27 -16.65
CA GLU A 262 31.18 -38.59 -17.47
C GLU A 262 30.78 -37.14 -17.65
N ALA A 263 31.72 -36.20 -17.67
CA ALA A 263 31.56 -34.75 -17.64
C ALA A 263 30.68 -34.13 -18.77
N SER A 264 29.92 -34.93 -19.50
CA SER A 264 29.05 -34.49 -20.61
C SER A 264 27.56 -34.48 -20.31
N THR A 265 27.10 -34.81 -19.10
CA THR A 265 25.67 -34.94 -18.76
C THR A 265 25.32 -34.42 -17.36
N GLN A 266 25.91 -33.30 -16.96
CA GLN A 266 25.50 -32.67 -15.70
C GLN A 266 24.07 -32.08 -15.86
N ALA A 267 23.15 -32.53 -14.99
CA ALA A 267 21.78 -32.02 -14.98
C ALA A 267 21.76 -30.52 -14.60
N PRO A 268 20.95 -29.70 -15.27
CA PRO A 268 20.81 -28.29 -14.90
C PRO A 268 20.32 -28.19 -13.45
N THR A 269 21.01 -27.38 -12.63
CA THR A 269 20.78 -27.29 -11.18
C THR A 269 20.49 -25.86 -10.78
N LEU A 270 19.34 -25.61 -10.15
CA LEU A 270 18.99 -24.30 -9.58
C LEU A 270 19.74 -24.15 -8.25
N THR A 271 20.70 -23.23 -8.19
CA THR A 271 21.62 -23.03 -7.06
C THR A 271 21.25 -21.85 -6.19
N ALA A 272 20.61 -20.82 -6.76
CA ALA A 272 20.14 -19.65 -6.04
C ALA A 272 18.73 -19.23 -6.48
N PHE A 273 17.96 -18.74 -5.51
CA PHE A 273 16.67 -18.08 -5.73
C PHE A 273 16.42 -17.08 -4.60
N SER A 274 16.28 -15.82 -4.94
CA SER A 274 16.07 -14.74 -3.97
C SER A 274 15.25 -13.60 -4.57
N GLY A 275 14.69 -12.74 -3.70
CA GLY A 275 13.98 -11.54 -4.11
C GLY A 275 13.26 -10.85 -2.97
N GLY A 276 12.91 -9.58 -3.21
CA GLY A 276 12.27 -8.73 -2.22
C GLY A 276 13.27 -8.05 -1.29
N TYR A 277 12.85 -6.91 -0.77
CA TYR A 277 13.72 -6.04 0.02
C TYR A 277 13.23 -5.89 1.46
N PHE A 278 11.92 -5.76 1.68
CA PHE A 278 11.32 -5.68 3.01
C PHE A 278 9.87 -6.20 3.05
N ALA A 279 9.38 -6.48 4.27
CA ALA A 279 8.19 -7.30 4.47
C ALA A 279 6.86 -6.65 4.06
N SER A 280 6.80 -5.33 3.92
CA SER A 280 5.57 -4.61 3.56
C SER A 280 5.50 -4.18 2.08
N GLN A 281 6.42 -4.68 1.23
CA GLN A 281 6.43 -4.40 -0.20
C GLN A 281 6.24 -5.67 -1.04
N VAL A 282 5.43 -5.57 -2.08
CA VAL A 282 5.41 -6.55 -3.18
C VAL A 282 6.75 -6.46 -3.91
N PRO A 283 7.52 -7.56 -4.01
CA PRO A 283 8.84 -7.55 -4.63
C PRO A 283 8.86 -7.04 -6.07
N GLN A 284 9.58 -5.96 -6.31
CA GLN A 284 9.85 -5.47 -7.65
C GLN A 284 10.95 -6.30 -8.34
N GLN A 285 11.88 -6.86 -7.58
CA GLN A 285 13.04 -7.58 -8.11
C GLN A 285 13.19 -8.96 -7.49
N ALA A 286 13.61 -9.91 -8.33
CA ALA A 286 14.00 -11.25 -7.93
C ALA A 286 15.10 -11.76 -8.87
N GLU A 287 15.87 -12.73 -8.38
CA GLU A 287 16.95 -13.34 -9.14
C GLU A 287 17.09 -14.83 -8.88
N ALA A 288 17.67 -15.53 -9.85
CA ALA A 288 17.95 -16.96 -9.74
C ALA A 288 19.23 -17.33 -10.49
N GLU A 289 19.96 -18.30 -9.97
CA GLU A 289 21.15 -18.86 -10.62
C GLU A 289 20.93 -20.34 -10.95
N ILE A 290 21.32 -20.73 -12.17
CA ILE A 290 21.21 -22.08 -12.66
C ILE A 290 22.56 -22.50 -13.26
N GLU A 291 23.11 -23.61 -12.77
CA GLU A 291 24.29 -24.22 -13.33
C GLU A 291 23.96 -25.24 -14.42
N ALA A 292 24.90 -25.48 -15.34
CA ALA A 292 24.84 -26.49 -16.40
C ALA A 292 23.64 -26.35 -17.35
N VAL A 293 23.24 -25.12 -17.69
CA VAL A 293 22.13 -24.82 -18.59
C VAL A 293 22.52 -25.14 -20.03
N SER A 294 21.73 -25.98 -20.71
CA SER A 294 21.88 -26.24 -22.13
C SER A 294 21.30 -25.10 -22.97
N PRO A 295 21.78 -24.89 -24.21
CA PRO A 295 21.19 -23.89 -25.11
C PRO A 295 19.68 -24.09 -25.35
N ALA A 296 19.21 -25.34 -25.35
CA ALA A 296 17.79 -25.65 -25.50
C ALA A 296 16.97 -25.18 -24.29
N LEU A 297 17.45 -25.40 -23.07
CA LEU A 297 16.82 -24.92 -21.85
C LEU A 297 16.80 -23.38 -21.78
N LEU A 298 17.92 -22.73 -22.14
CA LEU A 298 17.99 -21.27 -22.19
C LEU A 298 16.94 -20.70 -23.16
N THR A 299 16.80 -21.29 -24.35
CA THR A 299 15.77 -20.87 -25.32
C THR A 299 14.35 -21.07 -24.80
N LYS A 300 14.07 -22.19 -24.10
CA LYS A 300 12.77 -22.42 -23.44
C LYS A 300 12.47 -21.36 -22.39
N LEU A 301 13.43 -21.06 -21.50
CA LEU A 301 13.29 -20.03 -20.48
C LEU A 301 13.04 -18.64 -21.07
N GLN A 302 13.81 -18.25 -22.08
CA GLN A 302 13.64 -16.96 -22.77
C GLN A 302 12.27 -16.84 -23.46
N THR A 303 11.81 -17.91 -24.12
CA THR A 303 10.50 -17.95 -24.77
C THR A 303 9.37 -17.78 -23.76
N ARG A 304 9.48 -18.44 -22.62
CA ARG A 304 8.47 -18.35 -21.56
C ARG A 304 8.50 -17.00 -20.84
N ALA A 305 9.69 -16.45 -20.60
CA ALA A 305 9.85 -15.11 -20.06
C ALA A 305 9.17 -14.05 -20.94
N ALA A 306 9.32 -14.15 -22.26
CA ALA A 306 8.69 -13.25 -23.21
C ALA A 306 7.15 -13.33 -23.22
N ALA A 307 6.56 -14.42 -22.74
CA ALA A 307 5.11 -14.60 -22.63
C ALA A 307 4.52 -14.05 -21.32
N GLN A 308 5.33 -13.74 -20.32
CA GLN A 308 4.85 -13.18 -19.05
C GLN A 308 4.60 -11.67 -19.16
N GLN A 309 3.34 -11.27 -19.02
CA GLN A 309 2.96 -9.86 -19.05
C GLN A 309 3.34 -9.15 -17.74
N GLY A 310 3.73 -7.87 -17.85
CA GLY A 310 4.08 -7.05 -16.68
C GLY A 310 5.49 -7.30 -16.14
N MET A 311 6.20 -8.31 -16.63
CA MET A 311 7.55 -8.67 -16.22
C MET A 311 8.60 -8.29 -17.25
N LYS A 312 9.80 -7.99 -16.77
CA LYS A 312 11.01 -7.85 -17.60
C LYS A 312 12.07 -8.82 -17.08
N TYR A 313 12.74 -9.50 -17.99
CA TYR A 313 13.77 -10.46 -17.64
C TYR A 313 15.08 -10.12 -18.34
N ARG A 314 16.18 -10.24 -17.60
CA ARG A 314 17.54 -10.16 -18.13
C ARG A 314 18.26 -11.47 -17.82
N PHE A 315 18.90 -12.04 -18.85
CA PHE A 315 19.60 -13.31 -18.79
C PHE A 315 21.09 -13.04 -19.01
N GLU A 316 21.90 -13.30 -17.98
CA GLU A 316 23.35 -13.24 -18.07
C GLU A 316 23.92 -14.66 -18.04
N ASN A 317 24.60 -15.06 -19.09
CA ASN A 317 25.14 -16.39 -19.23
C ASN A 317 26.64 -16.40 -19.45
N HIS A 318 27.32 -17.29 -18.73
CA HIS A 318 28.73 -17.57 -18.88
C HIS A 318 28.89 -19.01 -19.34
N CYS A 319 29.17 -19.21 -20.63
CA CYS A 319 29.22 -20.53 -21.23
C CYS A 319 30.66 -21.02 -21.35
N VAL A 320 30.87 -22.29 -20.93
CA VAL A 320 32.09 -23.05 -21.18
C VAL A 320 31.66 -24.31 -21.95
N ASP A 321 32.19 -24.45 -23.17
CA ASP A 321 31.80 -25.51 -24.12
C ASP A 321 30.29 -25.46 -24.45
N LYS A 322 29.51 -26.47 -24.00
CA LYS A 322 28.07 -26.61 -24.30
C LYS A 322 27.16 -26.32 -23.12
N LEU A 323 27.72 -25.99 -21.96
CA LEU A 323 26.97 -25.69 -20.75
C LEU A 323 27.23 -24.27 -20.29
N CYS A 324 26.20 -23.62 -19.79
CA CYS A 324 26.27 -22.27 -19.28
C CYS A 324 25.89 -22.23 -17.80
N ASN A 325 26.52 -21.34 -17.04
CA ASN A 325 25.98 -20.84 -15.79
C ASN A 325 25.13 -19.61 -16.13
N LEU A 326 23.88 -19.63 -15.74
CA LEU A 326 22.88 -18.64 -16.08
C LEU A 326 22.43 -17.89 -14.83
N HIS A 327 22.53 -16.57 -14.88
CA HIS A 327 21.90 -15.68 -13.90
C HIS A 327 20.67 -15.01 -14.54
N ILE A 328 19.52 -15.13 -13.90
CA ILE A 328 18.25 -14.55 -14.35
C ILE A 328 17.87 -13.44 -13.37
N PHE A 329 17.71 -12.23 -13.88
CA PHE A 329 17.12 -11.11 -13.15
C PHE A 329 15.70 -10.90 -13.63
N ALA A 330 14.78 -10.74 -12.71
CA ALA A 330 13.36 -10.52 -12.94
C ALA A 330 12.94 -9.19 -12.33
N ASP A 331 12.40 -8.29 -13.15
CA ASP A 331 11.83 -7.02 -12.73
C ASP A 331 10.31 -7.03 -12.95
N GLY A 332 9.56 -6.83 -11.88
CA GLY A 332 8.12 -6.68 -11.83
C GLY A 332 7.71 -5.23 -11.52
N LYS A 333 6.67 -5.08 -10.70
CA LYS A 333 6.17 -3.77 -10.23
C LYS A 333 5.99 -3.81 -8.71
N ALA A 334 6.63 -2.89 -8.00
CA ALA A 334 6.40 -2.69 -6.57
C ALA A 334 4.98 -2.20 -6.31
N ALA A 335 4.45 -2.58 -5.15
CA ALA A 335 3.23 -2.04 -4.55
C ALA A 335 3.29 -2.26 -3.04
N HIS A 336 2.42 -1.59 -2.29
CA HIS A 336 2.26 -1.93 -0.88
C HIS A 336 1.73 -3.36 -0.73
N SER A 337 2.22 -4.13 0.26
CA SER A 337 1.82 -5.54 0.42
C SER A 337 0.35 -5.74 0.80
N SER A 338 -0.34 -4.69 1.21
CA SER A 338 -1.77 -4.71 1.51
C SER A 338 -2.66 -4.67 0.26
N THR A 339 -2.13 -4.17 -0.85
CA THR A 339 -2.79 -4.08 -2.16
C THR A 339 -1.94 -4.77 -3.22
N PRO A 340 -1.72 -6.11 -3.09
CA PRO A 340 -0.85 -6.84 -4.02
C PRO A 340 -1.35 -6.82 -5.47
N GLU A 341 -2.64 -6.53 -5.68
CA GLU A 341 -3.26 -6.32 -7.01
C GLU A 341 -2.68 -5.15 -7.79
N ASP A 342 -2.11 -4.16 -7.13
CA ASP A 342 -1.48 -2.99 -7.76
C ASP A 342 -0.06 -3.26 -8.23
N GLY A 343 0.54 -4.37 -7.79
CA GLY A 343 1.89 -4.80 -8.10
C GLY A 343 1.99 -5.94 -9.11
N VAL A 344 3.23 -6.28 -9.46
CA VAL A 344 3.58 -7.53 -10.16
C VAL A 344 4.74 -8.15 -9.41
N ASN A 345 4.48 -9.20 -8.66
CA ASN A 345 5.43 -9.81 -7.73
C ASN A 345 6.52 -10.57 -8.49
N ALA A 346 7.75 -10.04 -8.49
CA ALA A 346 8.88 -10.62 -9.21
C ALA A 346 9.25 -12.03 -8.69
N VAL A 347 9.07 -12.30 -7.39
CA VAL A 347 9.37 -13.61 -6.78
C VAL A 347 8.44 -14.69 -7.32
N THR A 348 7.12 -14.46 -7.31
CA THR A 348 6.14 -15.46 -7.78
C THR A 348 6.23 -15.68 -9.28
N HIS A 349 6.47 -14.62 -10.06
CA HIS A 349 6.61 -14.71 -11.52
C HIS A 349 7.92 -15.40 -11.93
N LEU A 350 9.03 -15.14 -11.24
CA LEU A 350 10.28 -15.87 -11.46
C LEU A 350 10.14 -17.35 -11.07
N ALA A 351 9.47 -17.65 -9.95
CA ALA A 351 9.17 -19.03 -9.57
C ALA A 351 8.31 -19.74 -10.63
N ALA A 352 7.29 -19.04 -11.17
CA ALA A 352 6.47 -19.57 -12.27
C ALA A 352 7.28 -19.79 -13.55
N LEU A 353 8.23 -18.90 -13.87
CA LEU A 353 9.17 -19.10 -14.99
C LEU A 353 9.99 -20.39 -14.80
N LEU A 354 10.42 -20.67 -13.57
CA LEU A 354 11.27 -21.81 -13.20
C LEU A 354 10.48 -23.07 -12.80
N SER A 355 9.16 -23.10 -13.02
CA SER A 355 8.34 -24.28 -12.68
C SER A 355 8.88 -25.57 -13.30
N PRO A 356 8.92 -26.70 -12.54
CA PRO A 356 9.43 -27.99 -13.03
C PRO A 356 8.74 -28.52 -14.29
N GLU A 357 7.49 -28.12 -14.54
CA GLU A 357 6.74 -28.50 -15.76
C GLU A 357 7.41 -28.03 -17.06
N LEU A 358 8.43 -27.15 -16.95
CA LEU A 358 9.24 -26.68 -18.07
C LEU A 358 10.28 -27.66 -18.58
N ASN A 359 10.77 -28.49 -17.67
CA ASN A 359 11.80 -29.47 -17.96
C ASN A 359 11.16 -30.82 -18.10
N ASP A 360 11.60 -31.60 -19.07
CA ASP A 360 11.21 -33.00 -19.21
C ASP A 360 11.65 -33.84 -17.98
N GLU A 361 12.49 -33.23 -17.11
CA GLU A 361 12.94 -33.75 -15.83
C GLU A 361 12.88 -32.67 -14.73
N PRO A 362 12.53 -33.05 -13.48
CA PRO A 362 12.48 -32.11 -12.36
C PRO A 362 13.90 -31.60 -12.01
N TRP A 363 13.97 -30.39 -11.45
CA TRP A 363 15.21 -29.86 -10.90
C TRP A 363 15.79 -30.80 -9.82
N PRO A 364 17.12 -30.99 -9.79
CA PRO A 364 17.77 -31.58 -8.61
C PRO A 364 17.36 -30.86 -7.33
N LYS A 365 17.16 -31.60 -6.23
CA LYS A 365 16.74 -31.02 -4.96
C LYS A 365 17.84 -30.13 -4.36
N THR A 366 17.59 -28.83 -4.32
CA THR A 366 18.36 -27.81 -3.61
C THR A 366 17.42 -26.96 -2.77
N SER A 367 17.91 -26.12 -1.86
CA SER A 367 17.05 -25.15 -1.17
C SER A 367 16.34 -24.22 -2.15
N ALA A 368 17.04 -23.79 -3.20
CA ALA A 368 16.48 -22.92 -4.24
C ALA A 368 15.35 -23.62 -5.04
N SER A 369 15.56 -24.85 -5.52
CA SER A 369 14.54 -25.58 -6.27
C SER A 369 13.31 -25.92 -5.43
N LEU A 370 13.49 -26.23 -4.15
CA LEU A 370 12.39 -26.45 -3.22
C LEU A 370 11.66 -25.15 -2.87
N THR A 371 12.36 -24.01 -2.78
CA THR A 371 11.73 -22.71 -2.60
C THR A 371 10.87 -22.34 -3.83
N VAL A 372 11.37 -22.58 -5.05
CA VAL A 372 10.58 -22.42 -6.28
C VAL A 372 9.34 -23.32 -6.26
N ALA A 373 9.47 -24.58 -5.83
CA ALA A 373 8.33 -25.48 -5.67
C ALA A 373 7.32 -24.96 -4.64
N ALA A 374 7.79 -24.46 -3.47
CA ALA A 374 6.92 -23.86 -2.46
C ALA A 374 6.18 -22.62 -2.99
N MET A 375 6.87 -21.73 -3.72
CA MET A 375 6.23 -20.59 -4.33
C MET A 375 5.16 -20.98 -5.37
N ASN A 376 5.42 -21.98 -6.20
CA ASN A 376 4.45 -22.41 -7.21
C ASN A 376 3.26 -23.18 -6.63
N GLU A 377 3.48 -24.00 -5.61
CA GLU A 377 2.47 -24.93 -5.10
C GLU A 377 1.66 -24.38 -3.93
N LEU A 378 2.26 -23.54 -3.06
CA LEU A 378 1.57 -22.94 -1.92
C LEU A 378 1.02 -21.55 -2.23
N VAL A 379 1.66 -20.82 -3.14
CA VAL A 379 1.30 -19.42 -3.45
C VAL A 379 0.73 -19.29 -4.85
N GLY A 380 1.47 -19.73 -5.88
CA GLY A 380 1.12 -19.50 -7.29
C GLY A 380 1.25 -18.04 -7.68
N LEU A 381 0.51 -17.64 -8.73
CA LEU A 381 0.36 -16.26 -9.16
C LEU A 381 -0.88 -15.57 -8.57
N GLY A 382 -1.70 -16.31 -7.82
CA GLY A 382 -2.85 -15.76 -7.10
C GLY A 382 -2.41 -14.93 -5.90
N ILE A 383 -3.27 -14.00 -5.48
CA ILE A 383 -3.00 -13.07 -4.38
C ILE A 383 -3.96 -13.23 -3.20
N TYR A 384 -4.86 -14.21 -3.25
CA TYR A 384 -5.91 -14.43 -2.23
C TYR A 384 -5.76 -15.78 -1.49
N ALA A 385 -4.54 -16.32 -1.48
CA ALA A 385 -4.18 -17.59 -0.81
C ALA A 385 -4.94 -18.84 -1.34
N GLU A 386 -5.35 -18.84 -2.61
CA GLU A 386 -6.17 -19.88 -3.23
C GLU A 386 -5.49 -21.26 -3.22
N GLN A 387 -4.15 -21.28 -3.17
CA GLN A 387 -3.35 -22.51 -3.16
C GLN A 387 -2.79 -22.86 -1.77
N PHE A 388 -2.95 -21.98 -0.78
CA PHE A 388 -2.38 -22.18 0.56
C PHE A 388 -3.36 -22.95 1.48
N GLY A 389 -3.72 -24.14 1.09
CA GLY A 389 -4.69 -24.96 1.82
C GLY A 389 -6.03 -24.25 2.00
N ASP A 390 -6.54 -24.25 3.22
CA ASP A 390 -7.83 -23.64 3.54
C ASP A 390 -7.72 -22.17 4.01
N LEU A 391 -6.60 -21.47 3.73
CA LEU A 391 -6.42 -20.09 4.18
C LEU A 391 -7.37 -19.09 3.50
N ALA A 392 -7.71 -19.31 2.23
CA ALA A 392 -8.57 -18.41 1.47
C ALA A 392 -9.95 -18.20 2.12
N TYR A 393 -10.35 -16.96 2.28
CA TYR A 393 -11.71 -16.55 2.68
C TYR A 393 -11.90 -15.05 2.44
N LYS A 394 -13.14 -14.58 2.56
CA LYS A 394 -13.50 -13.17 2.39
C LYS A 394 -14.56 -12.72 3.38
N ASP A 395 -14.59 -11.45 3.67
CA ASP A 395 -15.69 -10.72 4.31
C ASP A 395 -16.39 -9.84 3.28
N ASP A 396 -17.69 -9.58 3.45
CA ASP A 396 -18.46 -8.80 2.47
C ASP A 396 -18.07 -7.32 2.40
N PHE A 397 -17.56 -6.75 3.50
CA PHE A 397 -17.14 -5.35 3.56
C PHE A 397 -15.63 -5.18 3.40
N MET A 398 -14.84 -6.03 4.05
CA MET A 398 -13.37 -5.93 4.02
C MET A 398 -12.74 -6.64 2.81
N GLY A 399 -13.53 -7.41 2.03
CA GLY A 399 -13.03 -8.18 0.90
C GLY A 399 -12.24 -9.44 1.29
N PRO A 400 -11.46 -10.01 0.35
CA PRO A 400 -10.73 -11.26 0.55
C PRO A 400 -9.49 -11.08 1.45
N LEU A 401 -9.05 -12.19 2.08
CA LEU A 401 -7.69 -12.29 2.59
C LEU A 401 -6.71 -12.13 1.42
N THR A 402 -5.66 -11.30 1.58
CA THR A 402 -4.59 -11.18 0.59
C THR A 402 -3.31 -11.85 1.08
N LEU A 403 -2.50 -12.34 0.15
CA LEU A 403 -1.24 -13.02 0.40
C LEU A 403 -0.19 -12.58 -0.62
N ALA A 404 1.00 -12.20 -0.16
CA ALA A 404 2.15 -11.89 -0.99
C ALA A 404 3.44 -12.39 -0.34
N PRO A 405 4.25 -13.22 -1.01
CA PRO A 405 5.65 -13.41 -0.63
C PRO A 405 6.38 -12.08 -0.80
N THR A 406 7.06 -11.62 0.25
CA THR A 406 7.66 -10.29 0.26
C THR A 406 9.18 -10.31 0.39
N VAL A 407 9.75 -11.33 1.02
CA VAL A 407 11.20 -11.51 1.14
C VAL A 407 11.54 -12.98 0.98
N VAL A 408 12.48 -13.27 0.09
CA VAL A 408 13.11 -14.59 -0.06
C VAL A 408 14.61 -14.36 -0.09
N VAL A 409 15.30 -14.86 0.92
CA VAL A 409 16.74 -14.60 1.10
C VAL A 409 17.50 -15.89 1.41
N GLN A 410 18.64 -16.09 0.73
CA GLN A 410 19.53 -17.19 1.03
C GLN A 410 20.41 -16.87 2.23
N THR A 411 20.49 -17.81 3.18
CA THR A 411 21.29 -17.74 4.38
C THR A 411 22.18 -18.99 4.53
N GLN A 412 23.01 -19.01 5.54
CA GLN A 412 23.81 -20.20 5.85
C GLN A 412 22.94 -21.42 6.27
N LYS A 413 21.72 -21.18 6.75
CA LYS A 413 20.78 -22.25 7.17
C LYS A 413 19.96 -22.80 6.00
N GLY A 414 19.74 -22.01 4.97
CA GLY A 414 18.86 -22.33 3.85
C GLY A 414 18.27 -21.08 3.21
N THR A 415 17.13 -21.23 2.55
CA THR A 415 16.39 -20.10 1.99
C THR A 415 15.24 -19.73 2.92
N GLU A 416 15.33 -18.56 3.51
CA GLU A 416 14.29 -18.00 4.37
C GLU A 416 13.22 -17.32 3.51
N VAL A 417 11.94 -17.61 3.82
CA VAL A 417 10.77 -17.09 3.11
C VAL A 417 9.90 -16.31 4.08
N THR A 418 9.54 -15.09 3.71
CA THR A 418 8.54 -14.27 4.41
C THR A 418 7.35 -14.04 3.50
N ILE A 419 6.16 -14.37 3.99
CA ILE A 419 4.87 -14.14 3.35
C ILE A 419 4.08 -13.16 4.19
N ASN A 420 3.68 -12.03 3.59
CA ASN A 420 2.77 -11.07 4.19
C ASN A 420 1.33 -11.42 3.83
N LEU A 421 0.43 -11.31 4.81
CA LEU A 421 -0.99 -11.53 4.61
C LEU A 421 -1.79 -10.40 5.24
N ARG A 422 -2.97 -10.13 4.67
CA ARG A 422 -3.93 -9.18 5.25
C ARG A 422 -5.27 -9.88 5.41
N ARG A 423 -5.62 -10.16 6.68
CA ARG A 423 -6.81 -10.91 7.00
C ARG A 423 -8.02 -10.01 7.32
N PRO A 424 -9.19 -10.26 6.71
CA PRO A 424 -10.44 -9.63 7.14
C PRO A 424 -10.98 -10.29 8.42
N VAL A 425 -12.09 -9.81 8.95
CA VAL A 425 -12.87 -10.52 9.97
C VAL A 425 -13.39 -11.86 9.43
N GLY A 426 -13.67 -12.81 10.32
CA GLY A 426 -14.31 -14.10 9.96
C GLY A 426 -13.61 -15.32 10.52
N LYS A 427 -12.29 -15.49 10.32
CA LYS A 427 -11.53 -16.60 10.92
C LYS A 427 -10.71 -16.11 12.10
N THR A 428 -10.56 -16.96 13.14
CA THR A 428 -9.73 -16.61 14.31
C THR A 428 -8.24 -16.83 14.03
N PRO A 429 -7.32 -16.18 14.79
CA PRO A 429 -5.88 -16.41 14.68
C PRO A 429 -5.48 -17.88 14.82
N GLU A 430 -6.11 -18.59 15.77
CA GLU A 430 -5.81 -20.01 16.04
C GLU A 430 -6.17 -20.90 14.86
N LEU A 431 -7.36 -20.66 14.25
CA LEU A 431 -7.81 -21.41 13.06
C LEU A 431 -6.87 -21.17 11.88
N LEU A 432 -6.50 -19.90 11.63
CA LEU A 432 -5.59 -19.56 10.53
C LEU A 432 -4.19 -20.15 10.75
N ALA A 433 -3.67 -20.10 11.97
CA ALA A 433 -2.40 -20.71 12.31
C ALA A 433 -2.42 -22.24 12.14
N GLN A 434 -3.54 -22.89 12.48
CA GLN A 434 -3.72 -24.33 12.24
C GLN A 434 -3.72 -24.63 10.74
N GLN A 435 -4.53 -23.94 9.95
CA GLN A 435 -4.64 -24.14 8.49
C GLN A 435 -3.30 -23.90 7.77
N ALA A 436 -2.54 -22.88 8.21
CA ALA A 436 -1.20 -22.63 7.67
C ALA A 436 -0.24 -23.79 7.96
N ARG A 437 -0.22 -24.30 9.20
CA ARG A 437 0.61 -25.44 9.58
C ARG A 437 0.23 -26.71 8.81
N GLU A 438 -1.05 -26.97 8.62
CA GLU A 438 -1.54 -28.13 7.85
C GLU A 438 -1.09 -28.07 6.39
N ALA A 439 -1.21 -26.91 5.74
CA ALA A 439 -0.75 -26.70 4.36
C ALA A 439 0.77 -26.93 4.23
N LEU A 440 1.55 -26.37 5.15
CA LEU A 440 3.01 -26.57 5.18
C LEU A 440 3.38 -28.02 5.45
N ALA A 441 2.68 -28.71 6.35
CA ALA A 441 2.92 -30.13 6.64
C ALA A 441 2.66 -31.02 5.42
N LEU A 442 1.55 -30.82 4.72
CA LEU A 442 1.25 -31.54 3.48
C LEU A 442 2.31 -31.30 2.40
N TRP A 443 2.80 -30.08 2.27
CA TRP A 443 3.88 -29.76 1.34
C TRP A 443 5.20 -30.42 1.74
N GLN A 444 5.56 -30.42 3.03
CA GLN A 444 6.74 -31.12 3.57
C GLN A 444 6.69 -32.62 3.27
N ASP A 445 5.54 -33.27 3.51
CA ASP A 445 5.34 -34.69 3.26
C ASP A 445 5.47 -35.01 1.76
N LYS A 446 4.89 -34.16 0.89
CA LYS A 446 4.99 -34.32 -0.57
C LYS A 446 6.43 -34.27 -1.06
N HIS A 447 7.19 -33.31 -0.56
CA HIS A 447 8.58 -33.06 -0.99
C HIS A 447 9.63 -33.84 -0.18
N GLN A 448 9.24 -34.57 0.86
CA GLN A 448 10.14 -35.31 1.76
C GLN A 448 11.27 -34.41 2.27
N VAL A 449 10.88 -33.23 2.82
CA VAL A 449 11.77 -32.24 3.42
C VAL A 449 11.15 -31.69 4.70
N GLN A 450 11.99 -31.33 5.66
CA GLN A 450 11.54 -30.66 6.89
C GLN A 450 11.89 -29.18 6.80
N LEU A 451 10.88 -28.32 6.83
CA LEU A 451 11.09 -26.88 6.96
C LEU A 451 11.55 -26.52 8.38
N ALA A 452 12.42 -25.54 8.50
CA ALA A 452 12.86 -25.00 9.79
C ALA A 452 12.22 -23.63 10.07
N ASP A 453 12.32 -23.17 11.31
CA ASP A 453 11.94 -21.84 11.76
C ASP A 453 10.53 -21.42 11.28
N ILE A 454 9.55 -22.36 11.34
CA ILE A 454 8.17 -22.06 10.95
C ILE A 454 7.52 -21.21 12.03
N GLU A 455 7.19 -19.97 11.68
CA GLU A 455 6.48 -19.05 12.55
C GLU A 455 5.27 -18.43 11.83
N SER A 456 4.26 -18.04 12.58
CA SER A 456 3.16 -17.26 12.05
C SER A 456 2.63 -16.28 13.09
N TYR A 457 2.29 -15.08 12.62
CA TYR A 457 1.61 -14.04 13.39
C TYR A 457 0.31 -13.64 12.68
N TRP A 458 -0.76 -13.50 13.45
CA TRP A 458 -2.10 -13.20 12.94
C TRP A 458 -2.70 -12.00 13.67
N GLY A 459 -2.41 -10.79 13.16
CA GLY A 459 -2.91 -9.55 13.73
C GLY A 459 -4.43 -9.41 13.61
N GLU A 460 -5.06 -8.75 14.58
CA GLU A 460 -6.51 -8.55 14.58
C GLU A 460 -6.93 -7.48 13.56
N PRO A 461 -7.99 -7.73 12.76
CA PRO A 461 -8.63 -6.67 11.99
C PRO A 461 -9.34 -5.69 12.91
N MET A 462 -9.45 -4.44 12.47
CA MET A 462 -10.23 -3.41 13.15
C MET A 462 -11.53 -3.12 12.39
N VAL A 463 -12.62 -2.90 13.11
CA VAL A 463 -13.88 -2.38 12.54
C VAL A 463 -14.44 -1.32 13.47
N MET A 464 -14.58 -0.08 12.98
CA MET A 464 -15.03 1.10 13.71
C MET A 464 -16.24 1.72 13.01
N LYS A 465 -17.44 1.16 13.23
CA LYS A 465 -18.65 1.55 12.49
C LYS A 465 -19.38 2.78 13.03
N ASP A 466 -19.25 3.07 14.33
CA ASP A 466 -20.12 4.03 15.04
C ASP A 466 -19.36 5.24 15.60
N ALA A 467 -18.21 5.57 15.02
CA ALA A 467 -17.42 6.72 15.47
C ALA A 467 -18.15 8.04 15.17
N PRO A 468 -18.26 8.95 16.17
CA PRO A 468 -19.13 10.13 16.08
C PRO A 468 -18.72 11.13 14.99
N GLN A 469 -17.45 11.14 14.58
CA GLN A 469 -16.93 12.02 13.53
C GLN A 469 -17.14 11.53 12.10
N GLN A 470 -17.60 10.30 11.90
CA GLN A 470 -17.66 9.66 10.57
C GLN A 470 -18.43 10.50 9.55
N GLN A 471 -19.64 10.94 9.88
CA GLN A 471 -20.45 11.70 8.94
C GLN A 471 -19.82 13.06 8.61
N THR A 472 -19.24 13.76 9.60
CA THR A 472 -18.53 15.03 9.36
C THR A 472 -17.37 14.86 8.38
N LEU A 473 -16.58 13.79 8.51
CA LEU A 473 -15.46 13.51 7.60
C LEU A 473 -15.96 13.19 6.17
N LEU A 474 -17.03 12.39 6.05
CA LEU A 474 -17.66 12.11 4.75
C LEU A 474 -18.19 13.41 4.09
N ASP A 475 -18.78 14.31 4.87
CA ASP A 475 -19.31 15.57 4.40
C ASP A 475 -18.18 16.51 3.91
N VAL A 476 -17.07 16.56 4.64
CA VAL A 476 -15.86 17.30 4.23
C VAL A 476 -15.32 16.76 2.91
N PHE A 477 -15.16 15.45 2.81
CA PHE A 477 -14.69 14.81 1.58
C PHE A 477 -15.62 15.08 0.41
N ALA A 478 -16.92 14.90 0.58
CA ALA A 478 -17.92 15.18 -0.46
C ALA A 478 -17.85 16.64 -0.96
N HIS A 479 -17.71 17.59 -0.03
CA HIS A 479 -17.65 19.01 -0.36
C HIS A 479 -16.46 19.36 -1.25
N PHE A 480 -15.25 18.91 -0.88
CA PHE A 480 -14.03 19.32 -1.59
C PHE A 480 -13.74 18.49 -2.85
N THR A 481 -14.31 17.29 -2.96
CA THR A 481 -14.10 16.42 -4.14
C THR A 481 -15.25 16.47 -5.14
N GLY A 482 -16.45 16.89 -4.70
CA GLY A 482 -17.69 16.82 -5.50
C GLY A 482 -18.26 15.41 -5.62
N ILE A 483 -17.69 14.42 -4.94
CA ILE A 483 -18.23 13.05 -4.92
C ILE A 483 -19.49 13.01 -4.04
N VAL A 484 -20.61 12.64 -4.66
CA VAL A 484 -21.92 12.65 -4.00
C VAL A 484 -22.11 11.37 -3.18
N ASN A 485 -22.53 11.51 -1.92
CA ASN A 485 -22.80 10.39 -1.00
C ASN A 485 -21.63 9.39 -0.86
N PRO A 486 -20.41 9.84 -0.54
CA PRO A 486 -19.31 8.95 -0.32
C PRO A 486 -19.63 7.96 0.80
N LYS A 487 -19.09 6.75 0.71
CA LYS A 487 -19.30 5.70 1.71
C LYS A 487 -18.00 5.41 2.44
N PRO A 488 -18.08 5.01 3.71
CA PRO A 488 -16.92 4.47 4.39
C PRO A 488 -16.33 3.27 3.63
N VAL A 489 -15.03 3.10 3.74
CA VAL A 489 -14.29 2.01 3.09
C VAL A 489 -13.57 1.15 4.11
N ALA A 490 -13.17 -0.04 3.67
CA ALA A 490 -12.25 -0.92 4.36
C ALA A 490 -10.96 -1.01 3.56
N ILE A 491 -9.81 -0.98 4.22
CA ILE A 491 -8.50 -1.08 3.57
C ILE A 491 -7.78 -2.38 3.91
N GLY A 492 -6.87 -2.78 3.01
CA GLY A 492 -5.93 -3.86 3.25
C GLY A 492 -4.82 -3.47 4.23
N GLY A 493 -4.55 -2.17 4.37
CA GLY A 493 -3.59 -1.60 5.30
C GLY A 493 -3.92 -1.87 6.76
N SER A 494 -2.96 -1.61 7.63
CA SER A 494 -3.13 -1.72 9.07
C SER A 494 -2.27 -0.63 9.70
N THR A 495 -2.92 0.35 10.30
CA THR A 495 -2.26 1.47 10.96
C THR A 495 -2.36 1.35 12.48
N ASN A 496 -1.62 2.19 13.18
CA ASN A 496 -1.71 2.27 14.64
C ASN A 496 -3.04 2.89 15.15
N SER A 497 -3.93 3.31 14.25
CA SER A 497 -5.28 3.81 14.57
C SER A 497 -6.05 2.89 15.51
N LYS A 498 -5.90 1.57 15.33
CA LYS A 498 -6.56 0.54 16.14
C LYS A 498 -6.23 0.59 17.65
N LEU A 499 -5.20 1.32 18.03
CA LEU A 499 -4.82 1.53 19.43
C LEU A 499 -5.54 2.72 20.07
N PHE A 500 -6.30 3.50 19.28
CA PHE A 500 -6.99 4.70 19.76
C PHE A 500 -8.51 4.52 19.74
N PRO A 501 -9.22 5.05 20.74
CA PRO A 501 -10.68 4.96 20.77
C PRO A 501 -11.30 5.81 19.64
N ASN A 502 -12.36 5.28 19.02
CA ASN A 502 -13.09 5.95 17.94
C ASN A 502 -12.18 6.51 16.83
N ALA A 503 -11.08 5.84 16.51
CA ALA A 503 -10.18 6.29 15.46
C ALA A 503 -10.73 5.93 14.08
N LEU A 504 -10.78 6.91 13.18
CA LEU A 504 -11.09 6.74 11.76
C LEU A 504 -9.95 7.29 10.94
N SER A 505 -9.59 6.61 9.85
CA SER A 505 -8.58 7.16 8.94
C SER A 505 -9.22 8.09 7.90
N PHE A 506 -8.52 9.19 7.58
CA PHE A 506 -8.99 10.24 6.68
C PHE A 506 -7.83 10.79 5.84
N GLY A 507 -7.53 10.13 4.72
CA GLY A 507 -6.40 10.46 3.84
C GLY A 507 -5.03 9.99 4.36
N PRO A 508 -3.95 10.34 3.64
CA PRO A 508 -3.87 11.32 2.56
C PRO A 508 -4.19 10.80 1.15
N ALA A 509 -4.25 9.48 0.92
CA ALA A 509 -4.38 8.90 -0.42
C ALA A 509 -5.80 9.06 -0.98
N MET A 510 -5.92 9.34 -2.29
CA MET A 510 -7.20 9.54 -2.97
C MET A 510 -7.70 8.26 -3.65
N PRO A 511 -9.01 7.94 -3.58
CA PRO A 511 -9.58 6.81 -4.30
C PRO A 511 -9.29 6.88 -5.80
N GLY A 512 -8.82 5.77 -6.37
CA GLY A 512 -8.51 5.66 -7.80
C GLY A 512 -7.23 6.38 -8.24
N VAL A 513 -6.44 6.89 -7.32
CA VAL A 513 -5.07 7.38 -7.55
C VAL A 513 -4.11 6.32 -7.01
N GLU A 514 -3.04 6.06 -7.76
CA GLU A 514 -2.02 5.09 -7.33
C GLU A 514 -1.38 5.57 -6.01
N TYR A 515 -1.44 4.72 -4.99
CA TYR A 515 -0.69 4.92 -3.75
C TYR A 515 0.77 4.52 -3.97
N THR A 516 1.68 5.40 -3.65
CA THR A 516 3.11 5.22 -3.92
C THR A 516 3.96 5.05 -2.67
N GLY A 517 3.38 5.13 -1.50
CA GLY A 517 4.04 4.77 -0.24
C GLY A 517 4.65 3.37 -0.32
N HIS A 518 5.78 3.14 0.34
CA HIS A 518 6.58 1.90 0.29
C HIS A 518 7.18 1.56 -1.08
N THR A 519 7.06 2.40 -2.11
CA THR A 519 7.70 2.19 -3.42
C THR A 519 8.98 3.02 -3.57
N GLU A 520 9.78 2.72 -4.62
CA GLU A 520 11.01 3.46 -4.95
C GLU A 520 10.75 4.74 -5.77
N LYS A 521 9.48 5.12 -5.90
CA LYS A 521 9.03 6.35 -6.56
C LYS A 521 7.94 7.04 -5.77
N GLU A 522 8.05 7.00 -4.46
CA GLU A 522 7.07 7.65 -3.60
C GLU A 522 6.97 9.14 -3.89
N PHE A 523 5.74 9.61 -4.07
CA PHE A 523 5.42 11.02 -4.25
C PHE A 523 4.02 11.35 -3.79
N ILE A 524 3.80 12.59 -3.41
CA ILE A 524 2.47 13.20 -3.37
C ILE A 524 2.39 14.27 -4.47
N THR A 525 1.25 14.39 -5.16
CA THR A 525 1.09 15.54 -6.07
C THR A 525 0.89 16.83 -5.28
N HIS A 526 1.46 17.93 -5.77
CA HIS A 526 1.26 19.25 -5.16
C HIS A 526 -0.25 19.59 -5.02
N LYS A 527 -1.05 19.21 -6.03
CA LYS A 527 -2.51 19.39 -6.00
C LYS A 527 -3.15 18.63 -4.84
N GLN A 528 -2.74 17.37 -4.64
CA GLN A 528 -3.24 16.52 -3.56
C GLN A 528 -2.82 17.06 -2.19
N PHE A 529 -1.57 17.49 -2.07
CA PHE A 529 -1.02 18.09 -0.85
C PHE A 529 -1.81 19.33 -0.41
N MET A 530 -2.18 20.20 -1.35
CA MET A 530 -3.03 21.36 -1.07
C MET A 530 -4.50 20.99 -0.81
N LEU A 531 -5.02 19.94 -1.46
CA LEU A 531 -6.37 19.46 -1.19
C LEU A 531 -6.48 18.85 0.22
N ASN A 532 -5.46 18.09 0.65
CA ASN A 532 -5.38 17.57 2.02
C ASN A 532 -5.40 18.69 3.04
N LEU A 533 -4.68 19.80 2.79
CA LEU A 533 -4.71 20.97 3.67
C LEU A 533 -6.12 21.55 3.80
N LYS A 534 -6.87 21.67 2.70
CA LYS A 534 -8.27 22.12 2.76
C LYS A 534 -9.14 21.19 3.59
N MET A 535 -9.06 19.90 3.32
CA MET A 535 -9.88 18.90 3.99
C MET A 535 -9.55 18.78 5.48
N TYR A 536 -8.26 18.76 5.85
CA TYR A 536 -7.87 18.71 7.27
C TYR A 536 -8.25 19.99 7.99
N THR A 537 -8.05 21.15 7.38
CA THR A 537 -8.47 22.43 7.99
C THR A 537 -9.97 22.44 8.28
N ALA A 538 -10.79 22.04 7.30
CA ALA A 538 -12.23 22.01 7.48
C ALA A 538 -12.66 20.96 8.51
N ALA A 539 -12.13 19.74 8.44
CA ALA A 539 -12.43 18.66 9.39
C ALA A 539 -12.08 19.06 10.84
N PHE A 540 -10.90 19.64 11.04
CA PHE A 540 -10.47 20.05 12.39
C PHE A 540 -11.35 21.18 12.94
N ILE A 541 -11.82 22.10 12.10
CA ILE A 541 -12.77 23.14 12.53
C ILE A 541 -14.12 22.51 12.90
N GLU A 542 -14.73 21.72 12.00
CA GLU A 542 -16.04 21.13 12.21
C GLU A 542 -16.10 20.23 13.47
N LEU A 543 -14.98 19.59 13.80
CA LEU A 543 -14.90 18.64 14.94
C LEU A 543 -14.42 19.29 16.24
N SER A 544 -13.75 20.44 16.19
CA SER A 544 -13.23 21.12 17.38
C SER A 544 -13.96 22.41 17.75
N ALA A 545 -14.74 22.98 16.84
CA ALA A 545 -15.43 24.25 17.09
C ALA A 545 -16.55 24.13 18.14
N VAL A 546 -16.81 25.23 18.82
CA VAL A 546 -17.98 25.36 19.72
C VAL A 546 -19.24 25.29 18.86
N LYS A 547 -20.12 24.33 19.17
CA LYS A 547 -21.44 24.17 18.53
C LYS A 547 -22.49 25.01 19.22
#